data_d70d165172a9f81ca401c4ad464ef047
#
_entry.id   d70d165172a9f81ca401c4ad464ef047
#
_cell.length_a   1.000
_cell.length_b   1.000
_cell.length_c   1.000
_cell.angle_alpha   90.00
_cell.angle_beta   90.00
_cell.angle_gamma   90.00
#
_symmetry.space_group_name_H-M   'P 1'
#
loop_
_entity.id
_entity.type
_entity.pdbx_description
1 polymer ?
#
loop_
_entity_poly.entity_id
_entity_poly.type
_entity_poly.pdbx_seq_one_letter_code
_entity_poly.pdbx_strand_id
1 'polypeptide(L)'
;MKLSACVLLLSCIAGWAQSTSDRIVGALSDRGLAEHVATLKTDDRIAMYSAIANTKPSDAPHYQVLLAATYVQKTRETTDYSYLDHAVSILDSVLSSDSSNYEALRLLTVTQLERHLFATASDSSQRLIKISPADPWNWGTLGDAYVEMGEYDKAAEAYQKMVALRPDLASYNRAAHFHFLYNDVAGAIAIMKKAIEAGSSSPENVAWCMVDLGNIYFKTGQLGWAQQSFTDALSTFKNYHPAYAGLGRVLAETGDLTGAVANYRRAQEITPLPDYAAALYDLYKKNGQDSLAAKQMDLLDVIDRVSIANGEKANRNLVLAFADHDVKLRRALELAQGELEFRRDVYSYDALAWALYKNHRITEAQQYMEKALLLKTPEPGFRLHSEIIMHAAERSAQ
;
A
#
# COMPACT_ATOMS: atom_id res chain seq x y z
N MET A 1 19.24 -6.90 6.41
CA MET A 1 17.81 -7.22 6.24
C MET A 1 17.06 -5.90 6.37
N LYS A 2 16.69 -5.29 5.28
CA LYS A 2 15.93 -4.02 5.28
C LYS A 2 14.46 -4.38 5.13
N LEU A 3 13.67 -4.04 6.13
CA LEU A 3 12.24 -4.30 6.21
C LEU A 3 11.50 -3.03 5.82
N SER A 4 10.68 -3.10 4.80
CA SER A 4 9.90 -1.96 4.33
C SER A 4 8.47 -2.06 4.79
N ALA A 5 7.99 -1.03 5.47
CA ALA A 5 6.64 -0.92 6.00
C ALA A 5 5.59 -0.44 4.98
N CYS A 6 5.93 -0.40 3.69
CA CYS A 6 5.09 0.18 2.63
C CYS A 6 4.24 -0.85 1.84
N VAL A 7 3.80 -1.94 2.46
CA VAL A 7 3.24 -3.08 1.70
C VAL A 7 1.77 -2.92 1.30
N LEU A 8 0.99 -2.04 1.92
CA LEU A 8 -0.45 -1.91 1.58
C LEU A 8 -0.73 -1.09 0.31
N LEU A 9 0.16 -0.16 -0.08
CA LEU A 9 0.08 0.53 -1.37
C LEU A 9 0.95 -0.12 -2.45
N LEU A 10 2.02 -0.83 -2.04
CA LEU A 10 2.94 -1.49 -2.96
C LEU A 10 2.28 -2.59 -3.81
N SER A 11 1.25 -3.27 -3.30
CA SER A 11 0.55 -4.30 -4.06
C SER A 11 -0.31 -3.72 -5.20
N CYS A 12 -0.94 -2.56 -5.02
CA CYS A 12 -1.63 -1.87 -6.11
C CYS A 12 -0.67 -1.34 -7.17
N ILE A 13 0.50 -0.86 -6.74
CA ILE A 13 1.49 -0.26 -7.63
C ILE A 13 2.39 -1.33 -8.27
N ALA A 14 2.65 -2.48 -7.58
CA ALA A 14 3.49 -3.56 -8.09
C ALA A 14 2.99 -4.13 -9.41
N GLY A 15 1.70 -4.41 -9.52
CA GLY A 15 1.10 -4.85 -10.79
C GLY A 15 1.18 -3.81 -11.91
N TRP A 16 1.26 -2.54 -11.56
CA TRP A 16 1.26 -1.43 -12.50
C TRP A 16 2.63 -1.09 -13.05
N ALA A 17 3.68 -1.13 -12.23
CA ALA A 17 5.01 -0.89 -12.75
C ALA A 17 5.52 -2.09 -13.56
N GLN A 18 5.07 -3.30 -13.26
CA GLN A 18 5.34 -4.45 -14.13
C GLN A 18 4.64 -4.27 -15.49
N SER A 19 3.38 -3.82 -15.54
CA SER A 19 2.70 -3.48 -16.80
C SER A 19 3.30 -2.26 -17.48
N THR A 20 3.88 -1.31 -16.75
CA THR A 20 4.57 -0.13 -17.31
C THR A 20 5.96 -0.52 -17.80
N SER A 21 6.71 -1.32 -17.05
CA SER A 21 7.96 -1.95 -17.48
C SER A 21 7.76 -2.83 -18.71
N ASP A 22 6.71 -3.66 -18.72
CA ASP A 22 6.37 -4.53 -19.86
C ASP A 22 5.91 -3.73 -21.09
N ARG A 23 5.21 -2.61 -20.91
CA ARG A 23 4.84 -1.71 -22.02
C ARG A 23 6.03 -0.91 -22.52
N ILE A 24 6.92 -0.45 -21.66
CA ILE A 24 8.15 0.24 -22.05
C ILE A 24 9.09 -0.73 -22.78
N VAL A 25 9.24 -1.96 -22.30
CA VAL A 25 10.01 -3.03 -22.96
C VAL A 25 9.32 -3.46 -24.27
N GLY A 26 7.99 -3.55 -24.30
CA GLY A 26 7.21 -3.89 -25.50
C GLY A 26 7.16 -2.78 -26.58
N ALA A 27 7.50 -1.53 -26.25
CA ALA A 27 7.62 -0.41 -27.19
C ALA A 27 8.99 -0.40 -27.91
N LEU A 28 9.93 -1.27 -27.52
CA LEU A 28 11.15 -1.49 -28.31
C LEU A 28 10.73 -2.09 -29.66
N SER A 29 11.12 -1.43 -30.76
CA SER A 29 10.82 -1.82 -32.15
C SER A 29 11.42 -3.17 -32.53
N ASP A 30 12.28 -3.75 -31.72
CA ASP A 30 12.87 -5.07 -31.87
C ASP A 30 12.32 -6.04 -30.83
N ARG A 31 11.34 -6.83 -31.25
CA ARG A 31 10.65 -7.82 -30.41
C ARG A 31 11.62 -8.84 -29.80
N GLY A 32 12.68 -9.22 -30.51
CA GLY A 32 13.69 -10.15 -30.03
C GLY A 32 14.55 -9.57 -28.91
N LEU A 33 14.85 -8.26 -28.96
CA LEU A 33 15.57 -7.57 -27.92
C LEU A 33 14.70 -7.47 -26.64
N ALA A 34 13.42 -7.15 -26.77
CA ALA A 34 12.49 -7.07 -25.65
C ALA A 34 12.34 -8.42 -24.94
N GLU A 35 12.19 -9.51 -25.68
CA GLU A 35 12.10 -10.87 -25.15
C GLU A 35 13.41 -11.28 -24.44
N HIS A 36 14.57 -10.96 -25.02
CA HIS A 36 15.85 -11.22 -24.37
C HIS A 36 16.02 -10.43 -23.07
N VAL A 37 15.71 -9.13 -23.09
CA VAL A 37 15.79 -8.26 -21.90
C VAL A 37 14.88 -8.74 -20.77
N ALA A 38 13.71 -9.28 -21.09
CA ALA A 38 12.80 -9.83 -20.11
C ALA A 38 13.37 -11.04 -19.34
N THR A 39 14.33 -11.77 -19.94
CA THR A 39 15.01 -12.91 -19.31
C THR A 39 16.21 -12.52 -18.43
N LEU A 40 16.71 -11.28 -18.57
CA LEU A 40 17.87 -10.80 -17.82
C LEU A 40 17.51 -10.53 -16.35
N LYS A 41 18.47 -10.79 -15.46
CA LYS A 41 18.38 -10.33 -14.06
C LYS A 41 18.38 -8.80 -14.00
N THR A 42 17.79 -8.25 -12.97
CA THR A 42 17.66 -6.81 -12.78
C THR A 42 19.01 -6.10 -12.81
N ASP A 43 20.05 -6.66 -12.20
CA ASP A 43 21.41 -6.09 -12.22
C ASP A 43 22.02 -6.05 -13.63
N ASP A 44 21.80 -7.10 -14.42
CA ASP A 44 22.28 -7.18 -15.81
C ASP A 44 21.55 -6.12 -16.68
N ARG A 45 20.26 -5.90 -16.44
CA ARG A 45 19.48 -4.83 -17.12
C ARG A 45 19.97 -3.43 -16.74
N ILE A 46 20.30 -3.19 -15.45
CA ILE A 46 20.89 -1.93 -15.00
C ILE A 46 22.20 -1.67 -15.74
N ALA A 47 23.11 -2.65 -15.78
CA ALA A 47 24.38 -2.53 -16.48
C ALA A 47 24.21 -2.25 -17.98
N MET A 48 23.31 -2.99 -18.63
CA MET A 48 23.02 -2.85 -20.04
C MET A 48 22.44 -1.46 -20.39
N TYR A 49 21.38 -1.02 -19.69
CA TYR A 49 20.76 0.28 -20.00
C TYR A 49 21.68 1.45 -19.66
N SER A 50 22.50 1.35 -18.61
CA SER A 50 23.52 2.35 -18.31
C SER A 50 24.55 2.47 -19.43
N ALA A 51 25.03 1.35 -19.97
CA ALA A 51 25.98 1.35 -21.09
C ALA A 51 25.37 1.95 -22.36
N ILE A 52 24.13 1.59 -22.71
CA ILE A 52 23.46 2.10 -23.91
C ILE A 52 23.18 3.60 -23.80
N ALA A 53 22.67 4.08 -22.65
CA ALA A 53 22.40 5.49 -22.41
C ALA A 53 23.66 6.36 -22.57
N ASN A 54 24.83 5.82 -22.21
CA ASN A 54 26.10 6.53 -22.34
C ASN A 54 26.68 6.49 -23.77
N THR A 55 26.33 5.48 -24.57
CA THR A 55 26.94 5.27 -25.91
C THR A 55 26.09 5.77 -27.08
N LYS A 56 24.80 5.99 -26.88
CA LYS A 56 23.84 6.44 -27.89
C LYS A 56 23.14 7.74 -27.45
N PRO A 57 23.73 8.91 -27.62
CA PRO A 57 23.16 10.18 -27.14
C PRO A 57 21.79 10.52 -27.72
N SER A 58 21.47 10.15 -28.95
CA SER A 58 20.16 10.40 -29.59
C SER A 58 19.01 9.66 -28.88
N ASP A 59 19.29 8.46 -28.36
CA ASP A 59 18.30 7.58 -27.75
C ASP A 59 18.43 7.59 -26.23
N ALA A 60 19.38 8.37 -25.68
CA ALA A 60 19.68 8.41 -24.23
C ALA A 60 18.46 8.63 -23.36
N PRO A 61 17.52 9.55 -23.64
CA PRO A 61 16.35 9.76 -22.78
C PRO A 61 15.48 8.50 -22.65
N HIS A 62 15.29 7.76 -23.76
CA HIS A 62 14.52 6.50 -23.73
C HIS A 62 15.19 5.45 -22.84
N TYR A 63 16.49 5.21 -23.02
CA TYR A 63 17.21 4.23 -22.20
C TYR A 63 17.40 4.68 -20.75
N GLN A 64 17.45 5.96 -20.49
CA GLN A 64 17.43 6.52 -19.14
C GLN A 64 16.11 6.21 -18.42
N VAL A 65 14.97 6.34 -19.08
CA VAL A 65 13.65 5.96 -18.51
C VAL A 65 13.60 4.45 -18.23
N LEU A 66 14.11 3.61 -19.14
CA LEU A 66 14.19 2.16 -18.92
C LEU A 66 15.11 1.82 -17.74
N LEU A 67 16.23 2.52 -17.60
CA LEU A 67 17.14 2.37 -16.47
C LEU A 67 16.46 2.75 -15.17
N ALA A 68 15.76 3.90 -15.12
CA ALA A 68 15.00 4.33 -13.96
C ALA A 68 13.90 3.32 -13.58
N ALA A 69 13.17 2.78 -14.56
CA ALA A 69 12.18 1.72 -14.33
C ALA A 69 12.81 0.46 -13.71
N THR A 70 14.03 0.12 -14.15
CA THR A 70 14.78 -1.02 -13.62
C THR A 70 15.25 -0.79 -12.20
N TYR A 71 15.61 0.45 -11.84
CA TYR A 71 15.91 0.81 -10.45
C TYR A 71 14.65 0.74 -9.56
N VAL A 72 13.49 1.19 -10.03
CA VAL A 72 12.21 1.02 -9.31
C VAL A 72 11.93 -0.46 -9.05
N GLN A 73 12.15 -1.34 -10.03
CA GLN A 73 12.03 -2.77 -9.83
C GLN A 73 13.06 -3.30 -8.81
N LYS A 74 14.31 -2.85 -8.87
CA LYS A 74 15.34 -3.26 -7.91
C LYS A 74 14.97 -2.88 -6.47
N THR A 75 14.37 -1.71 -6.27
CA THR A 75 13.83 -1.32 -4.95
C THR A 75 12.84 -2.34 -4.42
N ARG A 76 11.94 -2.84 -5.27
CA ARG A 76 10.95 -3.86 -4.87
C ARG A 76 11.59 -5.19 -4.50
N GLU A 77 12.59 -5.62 -5.27
CA GLU A 77 13.30 -6.87 -5.03
C GLU A 77 14.12 -6.84 -3.74
N THR A 78 14.70 -5.68 -3.41
CA THR A 78 15.66 -5.55 -2.30
C THR A 78 15.13 -4.81 -1.10
N THR A 79 14.01 -4.08 -1.24
CA THR A 79 13.51 -3.09 -0.28
C THR A 79 14.55 -2.01 0.08
N ASP A 80 15.51 -1.75 -0.83
CA ASP A 80 16.52 -0.71 -0.69
C ASP A 80 16.08 0.55 -1.44
N TYR A 81 15.61 1.55 -0.70
CA TYR A 81 15.09 2.80 -1.25
C TYR A 81 16.16 3.68 -1.91
N SER A 82 17.45 3.40 -1.71
CA SER A 82 18.50 4.12 -2.43
C SER A 82 18.40 3.96 -3.96
N TYR A 83 17.83 2.85 -4.42
CA TYR A 83 17.55 2.68 -5.85
C TYR A 83 16.45 3.60 -6.38
N LEU A 84 15.47 4.00 -5.54
CA LEU A 84 14.50 5.05 -5.93
C LEU A 84 15.17 6.42 -6.09
N ASP A 85 16.20 6.73 -5.27
CA ASP A 85 16.95 7.98 -5.42
C ASP A 85 17.67 8.03 -6.77
N HIS A 86 18.27 6.91 -7.20
CA HIS A 86 18.85 6.80 -8.54
C HIS A 86 17.80 6.97 -9.63
N ALA A 87 16.63 6.32 -9.51
CA ALA A 87 15.55 6.46 -10.47
C ALA A 87 15.08 7.91 -10.59
N VAL A 88 14.80 8.58 -9.45
CA VAL A 88 14.36 9.98 -9.45
C VAL A 88 15.39 10.91 -10.07
N SER A 89 16.69 10.78 -9.72
CA SER A 89 17.75 11.61 -10.30
C SER A 89 17.80 11.50 -11.83
N ILE A 90 17.66 10.29 -12.36
CA ILE A 90 17.62 10.07 -13.82
C ILE A 90 16.38 10.71 -14.44
N LEU A 91 15.20 10.51 -13.83
CA LEU A 91 13.94 11.05 -14.34
C LEU A 91 13.92 12.57 -14.31
N ASP A 92 14.47 13.20 -13.27
CA ASP A 92 14.61 14.65 -13.18
C ASP A 92 15.52 15.19 -14.27
N SER A 93 16.61 14.49 -14.60
CA SER A 93 17.49 14.85 -15.72
C SER A 93 16.76 14.80 -17.06
N VAL A 94 15.99 13.73 -17.32
CA VAL A 94 15.19 13.60 -18.54
C VAL A 94 14.15 14.72 -18.62
N LEU A 95 13.41 14.97 -17.55
CA LEU A 95 12.36 15.99 -17.49
C LEU A 95 12.89 17.42 -17.52
N SER A 96 14.15 17.64 -17.11
CA SER A 96 14.83 18.94 -17.27
C SER A 96 15.12 19.24 -18.74
N SER A 97 15.35 18.22 -19.56
CA SER A 97 15.61 18.35 -21.02
C SER A 97 14.30 18.36 -21.82
N ASP A 98 13.34 17.55 -21.43
CA ASP A 98 12.00 17.46 -22.03
C ASP A 98 10.95 17.33 -20.91
N SER A 99 10.42 18.45 -20.47
CA SER A 99 9.41 18.52 -19.40
C SER A 99 8.07 17.86 -19.76
N SER A 100 7.87 17.50 -21.02
CA SER A 100 6.69 16.81 -21.54
C SER A 100 6.90 15.32 -21.78
N ASN A 101 8.07 14.79 -21.46
CA ASN A 101 8.37 13.36 -21.63
C ASN A 101 7.38 12.51 -20.80
N TYR A 102 6.43 11.93 -21.51
CA TYR A 102 5.28 11.26 -20.90
C TYR A 102 5.69 10.05 -20.05
N GLU A 103 6.59 9.21 -20.53
CA GLU A 103 7.02 8.00 -19.84
C GLU A 103 7.85 8.33 -18.58
N ALA A 104 8.73 9.33 -18.68
CA ALA A 104 9.48 9.81 -17.54
C ALA A 104 8.55 10.38 -16.46
N LEU A 105 7.58 11.20 -16.86
CA LEU A 105 6.61 11.79 -15.92
C LEU A 105 5.71 10.72 -15.27
N ARG A 106 5.28 9.70 -16.03
CA ARG A 106 4.54 8.55 -15.48
C ARG A 106 5.34 7.83 -14.41
N LEU A 107 6.59 7.48 -14.72
CA LEU A 107 7.44 6.75 -13.79
C LEU A 107 7.76 7.58 -12.55
N LEU A 108 8.00 8.89 -12.71
CA LEU A 108 8.19 9.81 -11.60
C LEU A 108 6.94 9.84 -10.70
N THR A 109 5.73 9.86 -11.28
CA THR A 109 4.49 9.81 -10.50
C THR A 109 4.39 8.53 -9.67
N VAL A 110 4.81 7.37 -10.22
CA VAL A 110 4.89 6.11 -9.45
C VAL A 110 5.83 6.27 -8.26
N THR A 111 7.04 6.78 -8.48
CA THR A 111 8.02 6.95 -7.38
C THR A 111 7.55 7.92 -6.32
N GLN A 112 6.80 8.96 -6.70
CA GLN A 112 6.21 9.92 -5.77
C GLN A 112 5.12 9.27 -4.90
N LEU A 113 4.24 8.44 -5.48
CA LEU A 113 3.24 7.67 -4.73
C LEU A 113 3.89 6.66 -3.78
N GLU A 114 4.93 5.94 -4.24
CA GLU A 114 5.68 4.98 -3.42
C GLU A 114 6.40 5.65 -2.23
N ARG A 115 6.78 6.92 -2.38
CA ARG A 115 7.40 7.74 -1.33
C ARG A 115 6.39 8.52 -0.48
N HIS A 116 5.10 8.31 -0.69
CA HIS A 116 4.02 9.06 -0.04
C HIS A 116 4.07 10.58 -0.29
N LEU A 117 4.65 11.00 -1.41
CA LEU A 117 4.68 12.40 -1.84
C LEU A 117 3.40 12.75 -2.61
N PHE A 118 2.24 12.60 -1.95
CA PHE A 118 0.93 12.62 -2.62
C PHE A 118 0.60 13.97 -3.26
N ALA A 119 1.00 15.07 -2.66
CA ALA A 119 0.81 16.40 -3.25
C ALA A 119 1.55 16.52 -4.60
N THR A 120 2.83 16.15 -4.64
CA THR A 120 3.61 16.18 -5.90
C THR A 120 3.14 15.14 -6.90
N ALA A 121 2.66 13.97 -6.43
CA ALA A 121 2.07 12.95 -7.30
C ALA A 121 0.76 13.45 -7.95
N SER A 122 -0.07 14.21 -7.22
CA SER A 122 -1.27 14.82 -7.79
C SER A 122 -0.92 15.85 -8.87
N ASP A 123 0.09 16.70 -8.65
CA ASP A 123 0.57 17.67 -9.64
C ASP A 123 1.10 16.98 -10.89
N SER A 124 1.89 15.93 -10.71
CA SER A 124 2.42 15.12 -11.82
C SER A 124 1.30 14.43 -12.60
N SER A 125 0.30 13.87 -11.89
CA SER A 125 -0.89 13.25 -12.52
C SER A 125 -1.71 14.26 -13.32
N GLN A 126 -1.88 15.48 -12.83
CA GLN A 126 -2.56 16.55 -13.57
C GLN A 126 -1.79 16.96 -14.83
N ARG A 127 -0.45 16.99 -14.79
CA ARG A 127 0.37 17.22 -16.00
C ARG A 127 0.20 16.09 -17.00
N LEU A 128 0.19 14.83 -16.55
CA LEU A 128 -0.06 13.66 -17.41
C LEU A 128 -1.44 13.71 -18.05
N ILE A 129 -2.48 14.14 -17.33
CA ILE A 129 -3.83 14.32 -17.87
C ILE A 129 -3.85 15.39 -18.96
N LYS A 130 -3.09 16.48 -18.81
CA LYS A 130 -2.98 17.52 -19.86
C LYS A 130 -2.32 16.99 -21.15
N ILE A 131 -1.36 16.07 -21.00
CA ILE A 131 -0.67 15.45 -22.15
C ILE A 131 -1.55 14.35 -22.77
N SER A 132 -2.13 13.48 -21.96
CA SER A 132 -2.94 12.35 -22.41
C SER A 132 -4.20 12.19 -21.54
N PRO A 133 -5.27 12.97 -21.82
CA PRO A 133 -6.51 12.92 -21.02
C PRO A 133 -7.29 11.61 -21.17
N ALA A 134 -7.03 10.85 -22.23
CA ALA A 134 -7.68 9.56 -22.50
C ALA A 134 -6.96 8.36 -21.85
N ASP A 135 -5.81 8.55 -21.20
CA ASP A 135 -5.17 7.47 -20.46
C ASP A 135 -5.81 7.33 -19.07
N PRO A 136 -6.56 6.24 -18.79
CA PRO A 136 -7.24 6.03 -17.52
C PRO A 136 -6.27 5.96 -16.32
N TRP A 137 -5.03 5.54 -16.55
CA TRP A 137 -4.02 5.44 -15.52
C TRP A 137 -3.75 6.81 -14.86
N ASN A 138 -3.71 7.89 -15.65
CA ASN A 138 -3.45 9.23 -15.14
C ASN A 138 -4.54 9.68 -14.14
N TRP A 139 -5.78 9.33 -14.43
CA TRP A 139 -6.92 9.60 -13.54
C TRP A 139 -6.89 8.71 -12.29
N GLY A 140 -6.44 7.45 -12.44
CA GLY A 140 -6.28 6.53 -11.31
C GLY A 140 -5.25 7.05 -10.30
N THR A 141 -4.06 7.43 -10.76
CA THR A 141 -3.00 7.96 -9.88
C THR A 141 -3.37 9.31 -9.25
N LEU A 142 -4.13 10.15 -9.95
CA LEU A 142 -4.67 11.38 -9.38
C LEU A 142 -5.67 11.07 -8.25
N GLY A 143 -6.56 10.11 -8.47
CA GLY A 143 -7.51 9.66 -7.46
C GLY A 143 -6.82 9.04 -6.24
N ASP A 144 -5.79 8.21 -6.45
CA ASP A 144 -5.01 7.61 -5.38
C ASP A 144 -4.36 8.70 -4.50
N ALA A 145 -3.73 9.71 -5.12
CA ALA A 145 -3.15 10.82 -4.39
C ALA A 145 -4.19 11.61 -3.58
N TYR A 146 -5.37 11.87 -4.15
CA TYR A 146 -6.45 12.59 -3.48
C TYR A 146 -7.05 11.80 -2.29
N VAL A 147 -7.21 10.47 -2.40
CA VAL A 147 -7.66 9.64 -1.27
C VAL A 147 -6.69 9.77 -0.10
N GLU A 148 -5.40 9.65 -0.35
CA GLU A 148 -4.36 9.72 0.68
C GLU A 148 -4.26 11.13 1.32
N MET A 149 -4.60 12.18 0.58
CA MET A 149 -4.69 13.54 1.09
C MET A 149 -6.03 13.86 1.79
N GLY A 150 -7.00 12.92 1.79
CA GLY A 150 -8.34 13.13 2.34
C GLY A 150 -9.24 14.02 1.46
N GLU A 151 -8.86 14.24 0.20
CA GLU A 151 -9.62 15.05 -0.76
C GLU A 151 -10.62 14.17 -1.54
N TYR A 152 -11.56 13.57 -0.82
CA TYR A 152 -12.40 12.48 -1.32
C TYR A 152 -13.32 12.88 -2.47
N ASP A 153 -13.86 14.11 -2.51
CA ASP A 153 -14.70 14.55 -3.62
C ASP A 153 -13.92 14.59 -4.93
N LYS A 154 -12.66 15.09 -4.89
CA LYS A 154 -11.78 15.11 -6.06
C LYS A 154 -11.36 13.68 -6.46
N ALA A 155 -11.16 12.79 -5.48
CA ALA A 155 -10.87 11.39 -5.76
C ALA A 155 -12.02 10.69 -6.47
N ALA A 156 -13.27 10.96 -6.05
CA ALA A 156 -14.47 10.43 -6.70
C ALA A 156 -14.53 10.83 -8.17
N GLU A 157 -14.32 12.12 -8.49
CA GLU A 157 -14.33 12.63 -9.87
C GLU A 157 -13.24 11.95 -10.70
N ALA A 158 -12.03 11.80 -10.16
CA ALA A 158 -10.92 11.14 -10.85
C ALA A 158 -11.20 9.66 -11.13
N TYR A 159 -11.73 8.92 -10.14
CA TYR A 159 -12.07 7.51 -10.33
C TYR A 159 -13.24 7.30 -11.29
N GLN A 160 -14.24 8.18 -11.28
CA GLN A 160 -15.32 8.14 -12.28
C GLN A 160 -14.78 8.29 -13.70
N LYS A 161 -13.84 9.23 -13.92
CA LYS A 161 -13.17 9.39 -15.21
C LYS A 161 -12.36 8.15 -15.60
N MET A 162 -11.62 7.56 -14.66
CA MET A 162 -10.86 6.33 -14.90
C MET A 162 -11.76 5.18 -15.35
N VAL A 163 -12.87 4.92 -14.61
CA VAL A 163 -13.83 3.86 -14.93
C VAL A 163 -14.50 4.10 -16.27
N ALA A 164 -14.89 5.35 -16.56
CA ALA A 164 -15.53 5.71 -17.83
C ALA A 164 -14.61 5.51 -19.05
N LEU A 165 -13.30 5.74 -18.87
CA LEU A 165 -12.31 5.55 -19.94
C LEU A 165 -11.96 4.07 -20.15
N ARG A 166 -11.83 3.30 -19.07
CA ARG A 166 -11.52 1.87 -19.15
C ARG A 166 -12.04 1.13 -17.92
N PRO A 167 -13.15 0.38 -18.06
CA PRO A 167 -13.67 -0.50 -17.03
C PRO A 167 -12.84 -1.80 -16.99
N ASP A 168 -11.79 -1.82 -16.19
CA ASP A 168 -10.89 -2.96 -16.00
C ASP A 168 -10.65 -3.26 -14.51
N LEU A 169 -9.85 -4.29 -14.20
CA LEU A 169 -9.50 -4.67 -12.84
C LEU A 169 -9.04 -3.47 -12.02
N ALA A 170 -8.17 -2.63 -12.57
CA ALA A 170 -7.56 -1.53 -11.84
C ALA A 170 -8.55 -0.39 -11.53
N SER A 171 -9.47 -0.10 -12.46
CA SER A 171 -10.49 0.92 -12.25
C SER A 171 -11.59 0.43 -11.31
N TYR A 172 -12.04 -0.81 -11.46
CA TYR A 172 -13.04 -1.40 -10.56
C TYR A 172 -12.53 -1.58 -9.14
N ASN A 173 -11.27 -1.99 -8.96
CA ASN A 173 -10.68 -2.12 -7.64
C ASN A 173 -10.70 -0.79 -6.87
N ARG A 174 -10.25 0.31 -7.49
CA ARG A 174 -10.28 1.63 -6.86
C ARG A 174 -11.70 2.09 -6.53
N ALA A 175 -12.63 1.87 -7.46
CA ALA A 175 -14.03 2.17 -7.22
C ALA A 175 -14.60 1.34 -6.06
N ALA A 176 -14.28 0.05 -5.96
CA ALA A 176 -14.72 -0.81 -4.87
C ALA A 176 -14.19 -0.34 -3.52
N HIS A 177 -12.89 0.01 -3.44
CA HIS A 177 -12.30 0.57 -2.23
C HIS A 177 -12.99 1.89 -1.83
N PHE A 178 -13.26 2.77 -2.80
CA PHE A 178 -13.93 4.03 -2.55
C PHE A 178 -15.36 3.85 -2.03
N HIS A 179 -16.13 2.90 -2.58
CA HIS A 179 -17.45 2.53 -2.05
C HIS A 179 -17.36 2.02 -0.61
N PHE A 180 -16.34 1.22 -0.28
CA PHE A 180 -16.12 0.74 1.07
C PHE A 180 -15.84 1.90 2.04
N LEU A 181 -15.02 2.87 1.66
CA LEU A 181 -14.73 4.06 2.47
C LEU A 181 -16.03 4.80 2.86
N TYR A 182 -17.00 4.87 1.97
CA TYR A 182 -18.29 5.53 2.17
C TYR A 182 -19.38 4.61 2.76
N ASN A 183 -18.98 3.49 3.36
CA ASN A 183 -19.90 2.51 3.97
C ASN A 183 -20.90 1.85 2.99
N ASP A 184 -20.65 1.94 1.69
CA ASP A 184 -21.41 1.16 0.70
C ASP A 184 -20.79 -0.22 0.50
N VAL A 185 -20.98 -1.08 1.52
CA VAL A 185 -20.43 -2.45 1.54
C VAL A 185 -20.95 -3.28 0.38
N ALA A 186 -22.24 -3.16 0.05
CA ALA A 186 -22.84 -3.94 -1.04
C ALA A 186 -22.26 -3.55 -2.40
N GLY A 187 -22.12 -2.24 -2.66
CA GLY A 187 -21.48 -1.72 -3.86
C GLY A 187 -20.01 -2.12 -3.93
N ALA A 188 -19.26 -2.00 -2.84
CA ALA A 188 -17.87 -2.41 -2.76
C ALA A 188 -17.66 -3.88 -3.14
N ILE A 189 -18.46 -4.79 -2.57
CA ILE A 189 -18.42 -6.24 -2.88
C ILE A 189 -18.76 -6.48 -4.36
N ALA A 190 -19.83 -5.86 -4.86
CA ALA A 190 -20.28 -6.06 -6.23
C ALA A 190 -19.23 -5.59 -7.25
N ILE A 191 -18.61 -4.43 -7.00
CA ILE A 191 -17.60 -3.85 -7.89
C ILE A 191 -16.28 -4.61 -7.78
N MET A 192 -15.87 -5.06 -6.58
CA MET A 192 -14.66 -5.87 -6.41
C MET A 192 -14.78 -7.22 -7.13
N LYS A 193 -15.95 -7.84 -7.15
CA LYS A 193 -16.19 -9.04 -7.97
C LYS A 193 -16.01 -8.75 -9.46
N LYS A 194 -16.49 -7.60 -9.96
CA LYS A 194 -16.22 -7.19 -11.36
C LYS A 194 -14.74 -7.00 -11.64
N ALA A 195 -13.97 -6.47 -10.66
CA ALA A 195 -12.52 -6.35 -10.80
C ALA A 195 -11.86 -7.73 -10.98
N ILE A 196 -12.25 -8.71 -10.16
CA ILE A 196 -11.74 -10.09 -10.25
C ILE A 196 -12.15 -10.74 -11.57
N GLU A 197 -13.41 -10.59 -12.00
CA GLU A 197 -13.93 -11.11 -13.28
C GLU A 197 -13.23 -10.50 -14.49
N ALA A 198 -12.90 -9.19 -14.45
CA ALA A 198 -12.16 -8.52 -15.51
C ALA A 198 -10.76 -9.11 -15.68
N GLY A 199 -10.21 -9.68 -14.63
CA GLY A 199 -8.91 -10.36 -14.66
C GLY A 199 -7.74 -9.42 -14.94
N SER A 200 -6.55 -10.02 -15.03
CA SER A 200 -5.31 -9.34 -15.36
C SER A 200 -4.33 -10.35 -15.95
N SER A 201 -3.38 -9.88 -16.77
CA SER A 201 -2.22 -10.68 -17.21
C SER A 201 -1.29 -11.03 -16.03
N SER A 202 -1.37 -10.29 -14.91
CA SER A 202 -0.67 -10.58 -13.67
C SER A 202 -1.59 -11.30 -12.69
N PRO A 203 -1.34 -12.59 -12.36
CA PRO A 203 -2.11 -13.31 -11.34
C PRO A 203 -2.05 -12.65 -9.96
N GLU A 204 -0.97 -11.96 -9.63
CA GLU A 204 -0.82 -11.23 -8.37
C GLU A 204 -1.87 -10.13 -8.22
N ASN A 205 -2.17 -9.37 -9.28
CA ASN A 205 -3.20 -8.33 -9.23
C ASN A 205 -4.59 -8.90 -8.95
N VAL A 206 -4.89 -10.07 -9.51
CA VAL A 206 -6.16 -10.76 -9.26
C VAL A 206 -6.21 -11.26 -7.81
N ALA A 207 -5.13 -11.88 -7.33
CA ALA A 207 -5.02 -12.33 -5.93
C ALA A 207 -5.14 -11.15 -4.95
N TRP A 208 -4.60 -9.99 -5.31
CA TRP A 208 -4.75 -8.77 -4.51
C TRP A 208 -6.23 -8.35 -4.39
N CYS A 209 -6.97 -8.31 -5.48
CA CYS A 209 -8.41 -8.02 -5.46
C CYS A 209 -9.20 -9.06 -4.65
N MET A 210 -8.80 -10.34 -4.70
CA MET A 210 -9.40 -11.40 -3.88
C MET A 210 -9.12 -11.19 -2.38
N VAL A 211 -7.91 -10.75 -2.02
CA VAL A 211 -7.57 -10.39 -0.63
C VAL A 211 -8.39 -9.19 -0.16
N ASP A 212 -8.55 -8.17 -0.98
CA ASP A 212 -9.36 -7.01 -0.62
C ASP A 212 -10.85 -7.38 -0.45
N LEU A 213 -11.37 -8.23 -1.33
CA LEU A 213 -12.72 -8.77 -1.16
C LEU A 213 -12.85 -9.56 0.16
N GLY A 214 -11.86 -10.39 0.47
CA GLY A 214 -11.76 -11.11 1.74
C GLY A 214 -11.71 -10.17 2.94
N ASN A 215 -10.99 -9.06 2.85
CA ASN A 215 -10.93 -8.03 3.88
C ASN A 215 -12.28 -7.34 4.10
N ILE A 216 -13.00 -7.00 3.02
CA ILE A 216 -14.36 -6.44 3.12
C ILE A 216 -15.30 -7.43 3.82
N TYR A 217 -15.28 -8.71 3.44
CA TYR A 217 -16.08 -9.74 4.09
C TYR A 217 -15.72 -9.93 5.56
N PHE A 218 -14.43 -9.97 5.89
CA PHE A 218 -13.96 -10.09 7.28
C PHE A 218 -14.44 -8.93 8.14
N LYS A 219 -14.21 -7.69 7.71
CA LYS A 219 -14.60 -6.47 8.42
C LYS A 219 -16.11 -6.34 8.64
N THR A 220 -16.89 -7.01 7.80
CA THR A 220 -18.36 -7.03 7.88
C THR A 220 -18.92 -8.33 8.50
N GLY A 221 -18.06 -9.15 9.11
CA GLY A 221 -18.47 -10.37 9.85
C GLY A 221 -18.82 -11.57 8.98
N GLN A 222 -18.59 -11.51 7.67
CA GLN A 222 -18.90 -12.59 6.72
C GLN A 222 -17.72 -13.57 6.61
N LEU A 223 -17.36 -14.22 7.74
CA LEU A 223 -16.12 -14.98 7.91
C LEU A 223 -15.94 -16.11 6.88
N GLY A 224 -17.02 -16.83 6.52
CA GLY A 224 -16.94 -17.91 5.53
C GLY A 224 -16.55 -17.40 4.14
N TRP A 225 -17.12 -16.28 3.71
CA TRP A 225 -16.76 -15.65 2.44
C TRP A 225 -15.36 -15.04 2.47
N ALA A 226 -14.93 -14.51 3.62
CA ALA A 226 -13.57 -14.04 3.81
C ALA A 226 -12.56 -15.18 3.65
N GLN A 227 -12.79 -16.31 4.32
CA GLN A 227 -11.92 -17.48 4.21
C GLN A 227 -11.81 -18.00 2.78
N GLN A 228 -12.94 -18.09 2.06
CA GLN A 228 -12.93 -18.51 0.67
C GLN A 228 -12.11 -17.56 -0.20
N SER A 229 -12.33 -16.25 -0.08
CA SER A 229 -11.61 -15.24 -0.86
C SER A 229 -10.09 -15.30 -0.65
N PHE A 230 -9.61 -15.48 0.59
CA PHE A 230 -8.18 -15.64 0.87
C PHE A 230 -7.61 -16.96 0.33
N THR A 231 -8.41 -18.04 0.36
CA THR A 231 -8.03 -19.34 -0.21
C THR A 231 -7.91 -19.26 -1.74
N ASP A 232 -8.86 -18.58 -2.39
CA ASP A 232 -8.83 -18.34 -3.84
C ASP A 232 -7.63 -17.49 -4.25
N ALA A 233 -7.27 -16.49 -3.44
CA ALA A 233 -6.07 -15.69 -3.66
C ALA A 233 -4.80 -16.54 -3.66
N LEU A 234 -4.65 -17.49 -2.71
CA LEU A 234 -3.50 -18.41 -2.66
C LEU A 234 -3.50 -19.42 -3.82
N SER A 235 -4.66 -19.79 -4.31
CA SER A 235 -4.80 -20.67 -5.50
C SER A 235 -4.38 -19.92 -6.77
N THR A 236 -4.66 -18.62 -6.84
CA THR A 236 -4.34 -17.74 -7.97
C THR A 236 -2.87 -17.33 -7.95
N PHE A 237 -2.33 -16.95 -6.79
CA PHE A 237 -0.94 -16.54 -6.62
C PHE A 237 -0.35 -17.18 -5.36
N LYS A 238 0.52 -18.17 -5.56
CA LYS A 238 1.12 -18.95 -4.47
C LYS A 238 2.03 -18.08 -3.61
N ASN A 239 2.12 -18.41 -2.32
CA ASN A 239 2.96 -17.71 -1.34
C ASN A 239 2.63 -16.22 -1.17
N TYR A 240 1.37 -15.84 -1.36
CA TYR A 240 0.92 -14.47 -1.19
C TYR A 240 0.67 -14.16 0.30
N HIS A 241 1.62 -13.46 0.93
CA HIS A 241 1.60 -13.22 2.37
C HIS A 241 0.33 -12.53 2.90
N PRO A 242 -0.33 -11.57 2.18
CA PRO A 242 -1.56 -10.95 2.68
C PRO A 242 -2.72 -11.96 2.78
N ALA A 243 -2.76 -12.95 1.89
CA ALA A 243 -3.79 -13.99 1.95
C ALA A 243 -3.58 -14.94 3.14
N TYR A 244 -2.32 -15.31 3.45
CA TYR A 244 -2.02 -16.05 4.67
C TYR A 244 -2.40 -15.26 5.93
N ALA A 245 -2.09 -13.97 6.00
CA ALA A 245 -2.48 -13.12 7.11
C ALA A 245 -4.01 -13.02 7.25
N GLY A 246 -4.72 -12.90 6.12
CA GLY A 246 -6.19 -12.92 6.08
C GLY A 246 -6.78 -14.22 6.64
N LEU A 247 -6.25 -15.37 6.23
CA LEU A 247 -6.63 -16.67 6.79
C LEU A 247 -6.32 -16.75 8.29
N GLY A 248 -5.14 -16.26 8.70
CA GLY A 248 -4.77 -16.18 10.12
C GLY A 248 -5.79 -15.42 10.95
N ARG A 249 -6.28 -14.28 10.44
CA ARG A 249 -7.34 -13.48 11.12
C ARG A 249 -8.66 -14.25 11.23
N VAL A 250 -9.11 -14.86 10.15
CA VAL A 250 -10.37 -15.64 10.17
C VAL A 250 -10.28 -16.79 11.15
N LEU A 251 -9.16 -17.54 11.16
CA LEU A 251 -8.96 -18.66 12.07
C LEU A 251 -8.87 -18.20 13.53
N ALA A 252 -8.22 -17.07 13.81
CA ALA A 252 -8.19 -16.49 15.14
C ALA A 252 -9.59 -16.12 15.66
N GLU A 253 -10.42 -15.52 14.79
CA GLU A 253 -11.80 -15.14 15.11
C GLU A 253 -12.70 -16.35 15.30
N THR A 254 -12.49 -17.44 14.57
CA THR A 254 -13.26 -18.69 14.71
C THR A 254 -12.73 -19.62 15.79
N GLY A 255 -11.64 -19.24 16.49
CA GLY A 255 -11.09 -19.98 17.64
C GLY A 255 -10.05 -21.04 17.29
N ASP A 256 -9.70 -21.23 16.03
CA ASP A 256 -8.57 -22.09 15.63
C ASP A 256 -7.23 -21.33 15.79
N LEU A 257 -6.78 -21.22 17.04
CA LEU A 257 -5.54 -20.50 17.37
C LEU A 257 -4.30 -21.17 16.74
N THR A 258 -4.30 -22.49 16.60
CA THR A 258 -3.18 -23.23 16.00
C THR A 258 -3.06 -22.92 14.51
N GLY A 259 -4.16 -22.97 13.79
CA GLY A 259 -4.22 -22.59 12.38
C GLY A 259 -3.89 -21.13 12.16
N ALA A 260 -4.37 -20.24 13.05
CA ALA A 260 -4.06 -18.81 13.01
C ALA A 260 -2.55 -18.55 13.12
N VAL A 261 -1.88 -19.14 14.13
CA VAL A 261 -0.42 -19.02 14.30
C VAL A 261 0.32 -19.55 13.08
N ALA A 262 -0.08 -20.69 12.53
CA ALA A 262 0.58 -21.28 11.37
C ALA A 262 0.53 -20.33 10.14
N ASN A 263 -0.63 -19.75 9.88
CA ASN A 263 -0.84 -18.83 8.76
C ASN A 263 -0.10 -17.50 8.94
N TYR A 264 -0.16 -16.86 10.11
CA TYR A 264 0.59 -15.64 10.38
C TYR A 264 2.10 -15.85 10.35
N ARG A 265 2.60 -16.99 10.87
CA ARG A 265 4.02 -17.33 10.73
C ARG A 265 4.42 -17.46 9.27
N ARG A 266 3.59 -18.11 8.44
CA ARG A 266 3.86 -18.21 7.01
C ARG A 266 3.89 -16.84 6.34
N ALA A 267 2.96 -15.94 6.68
CA ALA A 267 2.97 -14.56 6.20
C ALA A 267 4.25 -13.82 6.63
N GLN A 268 4.64 -13.93 7.89
CA GLN A 268 5.83 -13.29 8.46
C GLN A 268 7.14 -13.82 7.88
N GLU A 269 7.24 -15.12 7.56
CA GLU A 269 8.39 -15.72 6.89
C GLU A 269 8.63 -15.16 5.49
N ILE A 270 7.55 -14.79 4.79
CA ILE A 270 7.63 -14.17 3.45
C ILE A 270 7.97 -12.69 3.59
N THR A 271 7.23 -11.98 4.45
CA THR A 271 7.43 -10.54 4.68
C THR A 271 7.13 -10.23 6.14
N PRO A 272 8.15 -9.89 6.97
CA PRO A 272 7.96 -9.61 8.38
C PRO A 272 7.40 -8.19 8.59
N LEU A 273 6.08 -8.06 8.65
CA LEU A 273 5.38 -6.81 8.87
C LEU A 273 5.02 -6.61 10.35
N PRO A 274 4.87 -5.34 10.80
CA PRO A 274 4.49 -5.03 12.18
C PRO A 274 3.17 -5.67 12.62
N ASP A 275 2.15 -5.64 11.76
CA ASP A 275 0.84 -6.20 12.03
C ASP A 275 0.86 -7.73 12.20
N TYR A 276 1.76 -8.43 11.49
CA TYR A 276 1.93 -9.88 11.67
C TYR A 276 2.61 -10.20 13.00
N ALA A 277 3.60 -9.40 13.39
CA ALA A 277 4.27 -9.54 14.66
C ALA A 277 3.30 -9.26 15.82
N ALA A 278 2.50 -8.20 15.74
CA ALA A 278 1.47 -7.87 16.73
C ALA A 278 0.43 -9.00 16.86
N ALA A 279 -0.11 -9.49 15.74
CA ALA A 279 -1.06 -10.59 15.75
C ALA A 279 -0.48 -11.89 16.35
N LEU A 280 0.77 -12.24 16.03
CA LEU A 280 1.45 -13.38 16.61
C LEU A 280 1.73 -13.19 18.09
N TYR A 281 2.07 -11.98 18.54
CA TYR A 281 2.19 -11.67 19.95
C TYR A 281 0.90 -12.01 20.71
N ASP A 282 -0.25 -11.52 20.23
CA ASP A 282 -1.54 -11.75 20.86
C ASP A 282 -1.92 -13.24 20.90
N LEU A 283 -1.71 -13.93 19.78
CA LEU A 283 -1.98 -15.37 19.70
C LEU A 283 -1.10 -16.18 20.65
N TYR A 284 0.20 -15.85 20.75
CA TYR A 284 1.11 -16.50 21.68
C TYR A 284 0.76 -16.20 23.14
N LYS A 285 0.37 -14.96 23.47
CA LYS A 285 -0.13 -14.60 24.81
C LYS A 285 -1.38 -15.39 25.17
N LYS A 286 -2.35 -15.46 24.24
CA LYS A 286 -3.58 -16.23 24.44
C LYS A 286 -3.33 -17.73 24.63
N ASN A 287 -2.27 -18.26 24.04
CA ASN A 287 -1.85 -19.67 24.19
C ASN A 287 -0.88 -19.92 25.37
N GLY A 288 -0.59 -18.92 26.20
CA GLY A 288 0.38 -19.05 27.30
C GLY A 288 1.85 -19.25 26.87
N GLN A 289 2.18 -18.86 25.64
CA GLN A 289 3.52 -19.01 25.04
C GLN A 289 4.33 -17.72 25.17
N ASP A 290 4.52 -17.23 26.41
CA ASP A 290 5.12 -15.92 26.71
C ASP A 290 6.49 -15.70 26.08
N SER A 291 7.33 -16.74 26.01
CA SER A 291 8.65 -16.62 25.37
C SER A 291 8.57 -16.36 23.87
N LEU A 292 7.56 -16.91 23.18
CA LEU A 292 7.33 -16.64 21.75
C LEU A 292 6.70 -15.25 21.55
N ALA A 293 5.80 -14.86 22.45
CA ALA A 293 5.25 -13.49 22.44
C ALA A 293 6.35 -12.44 22.60
N ALA A 294 7.27 -12.61 23.56
CA ALA A 294 8.39 -11.70 23.75
C ALA A 294 9.23 -11.52 22.47
N LYS A 295 9.52 -12.61 21.74
CA LYS A 295 10.24 -12.53 20.47
C LYS A 295 9.53 -11.70 19.40
N GLN A 296 8.21 -11.63 19.43
CA GLN A 296 7.46 -10.77 18.50
C GLN A 296 7.60 -9.29 18.85
N MET A 297 7.64 -8.96 20.15
CA MET A 297 7.99 -7.58 20.59
C MET A 297 9.42 -7.21 20.21
N ASP A 298 10.40 -8.12 20.38
CA ASP A 298 11.77 -7.91 19.91
C ASP A 298 11.81 -7.66 18.39
N LEU A 299 10.98 -8.35 17.61
CA LEU A 299 10.88 -8.12 16.18
C LEU A 299 10.30 -6.73 15.85
N LEU A 300 9.25 -6.27 16.56
CA LEU A 300 8.73 -4.90 16.41
C LEU A 300 9.82 -3.86 16.70
N ASP A 301 10.67 -4.09 17.70
CA ASP A 301 11.80 -3.22 18.01
C ASP A 301 12.86 -3.20 16.88
N VAL A 302 13.10 -4.35 16.24
CA VAL A 302 13.99 -4.43 15.07
C VAL A 302 13.39 -3.66 13.90
N ILE A 303 12.09 -3.84 13.62
CA ILE A 303 11.39 -3.13 12.55
C ILE A 303 11.47 -1.60 12.76
N ASP A 304 11.19 -1.11 13.97
CA ASP A 304 11.28 0.32 14.31
C ASP A 304 12.70 0.88 14.11
N ARG A 305 13.73 0.14 14.55
CA ARG A 305 15.12 0.57 14.31
C ARG A 305 15.49 0.63 12.84
N VAL A 306 14.99 -0.30 12.04
CA VAL A 306 15.19 -0.29 10.58
C VAL A 306 14.45 0.89 9.95
N SER A 307 13.21 1.15 10.38
CA SER A 307 12.40 2.30 9.96
C SER A 307 13.15 3.61 10.23
N ILE A 308 13.69 3.79 11.43
CA ILE A 308 14.52 4.96 11.80
C ILE A 308 15.77 5.06 10.91
N ALA A 309 16.48 3.96 10.71
CA ALA A 309 17.69 3.94 9.89
C ALA A 309 17.43 4.29 8.42
N ASN A 310 16.22 3.99 7.92
CA ASN A 310 15.77 4.34 6.57
C ASN A 310 15.20 5.77 6.49
N GLY A 311 15.13 6.50 7.59
CA GLY A 311 14.55 7.85 7.64
C GLY A 311 13.03 7.87 7.46
N GLU A 312 12.34 6.75 7.74
CA GLU A 312 10.87 6.67 7.66
C GLU A 312 10.26 7.54 8.76
N LYS A 313 9.43 8.50 8.35
CA LYS A 313 8.74 9.43 9.26
C LYS A 313 7.37 8.92 9.71
N ALA A 314 6.85 7.89 9.08
CA ALA A 314 5.53 7.34 9.34
C ALA A 314 5.49 5.84 9.11
N ASN A 315 4.73 5.16 9.95
CA ASN A 315 4.45 3.74 9.82
C ASN A 315 3.20 3.41 10.65
N ARG A 316 2.03 3.51 10.03
CA ARG A 316 0.75 3.30 10.71
C ARG A 316 0.64 1.94 11.40
N ASN A 317 1.20 0.89 10.81
CA ASN A 317 1.16 -0.44 11.41
C ASN A 317 2.01 -0.51 12.69
N LEU A 318 3.16 0.19 12.75
CA LEU A 318 3.92 0.35 13.99
C LEU A 318 3.18 1.19 15.03
N VAL A 319 2.48 2.27 14.59
CA VAL A 319 1.66 3.09 15.48
C VAL A 319 0.64 2.22 16.20
N LEU A 320 -0.15 1.45 15.44
CA LEU A 320 -1.19 0.58 16.00
C LEU A 320 -0.57 -0.52 16.87
N ALA A 321 0.47 -1.21 16.38
CA ALA A 321 1.15 -2.26 17.15
C ALA A 321 1.68 -1.75 18.49
N PHE A 322 2.27 -0.56 18.56
CA PHE A 322 2.75 0.01 19.80
C PHE A 322 1.62 0.50 20.72
N ALA A 323 0.62 1.16 20.14
CA ALA A 323 -0.50 1.70 20.90
C ALA A 323 -1.40 0.60 21.50
N ASP A 324 -1.69 -0.45 20.73
CA ASP A 324 -2.53 -1.56 21.19
C ASP A 324 -1.90 -2.33 22.37
N HIS A 325 -0.57 -2.42 22.40
CA HIS A 325 0.17 -3.16 23.41
C HIS A 325 0.77 -2.29 24.53
N ASP A 326 0.42 -1.01 24.57
CA ASP A 326 0.92 -0.04 25.56
C ASP A 326 2.45 0.05 25.64
N VAL A 327 3.14 -0.11 24.49
CA VAL A 327 4.59 -0.02 24.38
C VAL A 327 5.01 1.16 23.53
N LYS A 328 6.15 1.80 23.84
CA LYS A 328 6.70 2.92 23.06
C LYS A 328 5.65 3.99 22.67
N LEU A 329 4.71 4.31 23.54
CA LEU A 329 3.55 5.17 23.25
C LEU A 329 3.96 6.54 22.69
N ARG A 330 5.07 7.13 23.19
CA ARG A 330 5.58 8.38 22.62
C ARG A 330 6.04 8.22 21.18
N ARG A 331 6.73 7.10 20.88
CA ARG A 331 7.16 6.80 19.51
C ARG A 331 5.96 6.57 18.57
N ALA A 332 4.91 5.88 19.04
CA ALA A 332 3.66 5.72 18.30
C ALA A 332 3.06 7.10 17.95
N LEU A 333 3.04 8.02 18.91
CA LEU A 333 2.52 9.37 18.69
C LEU A 333 3.39 10.16 17.68
N GLU A 334 4.72 10.08 17.80
CA GLU A 334 5.65 10.73 16.84
C GLU A 334 5.42 10.24 15.41
N LEU A 335 5.28 8.92 15.21
CA LEU A 335 5.01 8.31 13.90
C LEU A 335 3.65 8.74 13.36
N ALA A 336 2.59 8.72 14.19
CA ALA A 336 1.25 9.12 13.78
C ALA A 336 1.17 10.61 13.40
N GLN A 337 1.87 11.48 14.14
CA GLN A 337 1.96 12.91 13.81
C GLN A 337 2.75 13.14 12.53
N GLY A 338 3.87 12.43 12.35
CA GLY A 338 4.67 12.50 11.12
C GLY A 338 3.89 12.08 9.89
N GLU A 339 2.99 11.10 10.02
CA GLU A 339 2.14 10.66 8.90
C GLU A 339 1.23 11.78 8.38
N LEU A 340 0.71 12.65 9.25
CA LEU A 340 -0.16 13.75 8.83
C LEU A 340 0.55 14.86 8.05
N GLU A 341 1.88 14.86 7.98
CA GLU A 341 2.61 15.81 7.13
C GLU A 341 2.28 15.60 5.64
N PHE A 342 1.97 14.36 5.25
CA PHE A 342 1.74 13.99 3.86
C PHE A 342 0.47 13.16 3.61
N ARG A 343 -0.10 12.50 4.64
CA ARG A 343 -1.31 11.67 4.53
C ARG A 343 -2.37 12.14 5.52
N ARG A 344 -3.60 12.34 5.04
CA ARG A 344 -4.71 12.86 5.85
C ARG A 344 -6.00 12.07 5.61
N ASP A 345 -5.86 10.79 5.35
CA ASP A 345 -6.98 9.87 5.18
C ASP A 345 -7.63 9.50 6.53
N VAL A 346 -8.79 8.87 6.49
CA VAL A 346 -9.53 8.47 7.70
C VAL A 346 -8.74 7.49 8.56
N TYR A 347 -7.88 6.67 7.98
CA TYR A 347 -7.06 5.70 8.71
C TYR A 347 -5.89 6.38 9.45
N SER A 348 -5.31 7.41 8.86
CA SER A 348 -4.26 8.22 9.51
C SER A 348 -4.82 9.02 10.68
N TYR A 349 -6.05 9.52 10.53
CA TYR A 349 -6.74 10.19 11.64
C TYR A 349 -7.08 9.23 12.77
N ASP A 350 -7.53 8.00 12.50
CA ASP A 350 -7.78 6.98 13.50
C ASP A 350 -6.50 6.60 14.26
N ALA A 351 -5.42 6.31 13.54
CA ALA A 351 -4.14 5.96 14.16
C ALA A 351 -3.60 7.08 15.06
N LEU A 352 -3.73 8.35 14.64
CA LEU A 352 -3.35 9.47 15.47
C LEU A 352 -4.29 9.65 16.67
N ALA A 353 -5.59 9.51 16.50
CA ALA A 353 -6.55 9.58 17.60
C ALA A 353 -6.25 8.53 18.67
N TRP A 354 -5.96 7.30 18.24
CA TRP A 354 -5.60 6.20 19.14
C TRP A 354 -4.27 6.46 19.87
N ALA A 355 -3.23 6.87 19.14
CA ALA A 355 -1.94 7.23 19.73
C ALA A 355 -2.05 8.38 20.73
N LEU A 356 -2.86 9.41 20.44
CA LEU A 356 -3.13 10.52 21.37
C LEU A 356 -3.84 10.05 22.63
N TYR A 357 -4.88 9.22 22.49
CA TYR A 357 -5.59 8.63 23.63
C TYR A 357 -4.65 7.85 24.56
N LYS A 358 -3.81 6.99 23.98
CA LYS A 358 -2.82 6.20 24.72
C LYS A 358 -1.74 7.06 25.41
N ASN A 359 -1.54 8.29 24.92
CA ASN A 359 -0.68 9.31 25.54
C ASN A 359 -1.46 10.29 26.44
N HIS A 360 -2.67 9.95 26.87
CA HIS A 360 -3.53 10.73 27.77
C HIS A 360 -3.95 12.10 27.23
N ARG A 361 -3.86 12.34 25.91
CA ARG A 361 -4.30 13.56 25.25
C ARG A 361 -5.74 13.42 24.73
N ILE A 362 -6.68 13.23 25.66
CA ILE A 362 -8.07 12.77 25.36
C ILE A 362 -8.82 13.75 24.47
N THR A 363 -8.75 15.06 24.75
CA THR A 363 -9.46 16.08 23.95
C THR A 363 -8.99 16.10 22.51
N GLU A 364 -7.70 15.97 22.28
CA GLU A 364 -7.15 15.93 20.92
C GLU A 364 -7.49 14.61 20.22
N ALA A 365 -7.45 13.50 20.96
CA ALA A 365 -7.87 12.18 20.46
C ALA A 365 -9.31 12.23 19.93
N GLN A 366 -10.24 12.84 20.67
CA GLN A 366 -11.62 13.03 20.25
C GLN A 366 -11.71 13.82 18.94
N GLN A 367 -11.00 14.94 18.82
CA GLN A 367 -11.03 15.77 17.61
C GLN A 367 -10.56 15.03 16.35
N TYR A 368 -9.53 14.18 16.48
CA TYR A 368 -9.04 13.37 15.36
C TYR A 368 -9.93 12.15 15.09
N MET A 369 -10.53 11.56 16.12
CA MET A 369 -11.50 10.48 15.94
C MET A 369 -12.75 10.95 15.17
N GLU A 370 -13.23 12.16 15.43
CA GLU A 370 -14.34 12.76 14.66
C GLU A 370 -13.99 12.85 13.16
N LYS A 371 -12.74 13.19 12.82
CA LYS A 371 -12.25 13.20 11.42
C LYS A 371 -12.16 11.78 10.84
N ALA A 372 -11.72 10.80 11.60
CA ALA A 372 -11.65 9.40 11.18
C ALA A 372 -13.04 8.83 10.83
N LEU A 373 -14.07 9.27 11.55
CA LEU A 373 -15.45 8.83 11.36
C LEU A 373 -16.21 9.56 10.24
N LEU A 374 -15.59 10.54 9.55
CA LEU A 374 -16.23 11.40 8.57
C LEU A 374 -16.98 10.61 7.48
N LEU A 375 -16.39 9.56 6.95
CA LEU A 375 -16.95 8.76 5.87
C LEU A 375 -17.81 7.59 6.37
N LYS A 376 -17.88 7.38 7.67
CA LYS A 376 -18.56 6.23 8.30
C LYS A 376 -18.03 4.88 7.81
N THR A 377 -16.75 4.82 7.46
CA THR A 377 -16.08 3.61 6.96
C THR A 377 -16.33 2.45 7.93
N PRO A 378 -16.80 1.27 7.47
CA PRO A 378 -17.17 0.16 8.34
C PRO A 378 -15.93 -0.61 8.81
N GLU A 379 -15.03 0.10 9.47
CA GLU A 379 -13.77 -0.42 10.01
C GLU A 379 -13.97 -0.79 11.48
N PRO A 380 -13.81 -2.08 11.88
CA PRO A 380 -14.00 -2.48 13.28
C PRO A 380 -13.09 -1.72 14.26
N GLY A 381 -11.85 -1.42 13.86
CA GLY A 381 -10.92 -0.63 14.66
C GLY A 381 -11.46 0.77 14.98
N PHE A 382 -12.04 1.46 13.99
CA PHE A 382 -12.64 2.79 14.20
C PHE A 382 -13.76 2.76 15.23
N ARG A 383 -14.61 1.74 15.20
CA ARG A 383 -15.67 1.58 16.19
C ARG A 383 -15.10 1.38 17.59
N LEU A 384 -14.14 0.47 17.74
CA LEU A 384 -13.50 0.19 19.02
C LEU A 384 -12.82 1.44 19.60
N HIS A 385 -11.98 2.09 18.80
CA HIS A 385 -11.25 3.29 19.23
C HIS A 385 -12.22 4.43 19.59
N SER A 386 -13.27 4.65 18.77
CA SER A 386 -14.25 5.71 19.05
C SER A 386 -15.03 5.46 20.34
N GLU A 387 -15.49 4.24 20.59
CA GLU A 387 -16.19 3.89 21.84
C GLU A 387 -15.32 4.19 23.08
N ILE A 388 -14.04 3.81 23.03
CA ILE A 388 -13.10 4.04 24.12
C ILE A 388 -12.79 5.52 24.33
N ILE A 389 -12.47 6.24 23.24
CA ILE A 389 -12.08 7.65 23.28
C ILE A 389 -13.24 8.53 23.72
N MET A 390 -14.44 8.34 23.17
CA MET A 390 -15.62 9.15 23.50
C MET A 390 -16.04 8.94 24.97
N HIS A 391 -16.04 7.69 25.45
CA HIS A 391 -16.32 7.41 26.85
C HIS A 391 -15.28 8.04 27.81
N ALA A 392 -14.00 8.08 27.41
CA ALA A 392 -12.97 8.76 28.21
C ALA A 392 -13.15 10.29 28.21
N ALA A 393 -13.57 10.88 27.09
CA ALA A 393 -13.84 12.31 26.99
C ALA A 393 -15.02 12.74 27.87
N GLU A 394 -16.11 11.96 27.89
CA GLU A 394 -17.26 12.21 28.76
C GLU A 394 -16.87 12.22 30.25
N ARG A 395 -16.02 11.28 30.68
CA ARG A 395 -15.54 11.22 32.08
C ARG A 395 -14.61 12.37 32.44
N SER A 396 -13.88 12.90 31.48
CA SER A 396 -12.96 14.03 31.73
C SER A 396 -13.69 15.37 31.80
N ALA A 397 -14.94 15.44 31.32
CA ALA A 397 -15.78 16.62 31.34
C ALA A 397 -16.65 16.74 32.62
N GLN A 398 -16.71 15.68 33.43
CA GLN A 398 -17.39 15.63 34.74
C GLN A 398 -16.43 15.95 35.87
#